data_e98e0ce99f13b48f993fae2c076033d0
#
_entry.id   e98e0ce99f13b48f993fae2c076033d0
#
_cell.length_a   1.000
_cell.length_b   1.000
_cell.length_c   1.000
_cell.angle_alpha   90.00
_cell.angle_beta   90.00
_cell.angle_gamma   90.00
#
_symmetry.space_group_name_H-M   'P 1'
#
loop_
_entity.id
_entity.type
_entity.pdbx_description
1 polymer ?
#
loop_
_entity_poly.entity_id
_entity_poly.type
_entity_poly.pdbx_seq_one_letter_code
_entity_poly.pdbx_strand_id
1 'polypeptide(L)'
;LNLGTSLTIPVMVLTVAAINKKDVNNLYKDSEKTGGENPIEIIKATRPIVIVDEPQSVDGGLTGAGKTALDDMNPLCTLRYSATHADKHHMVFRLDALDAYERKLVKQIEVAAATIEDAYNKAFVRLVSVSNKRGTISAKVELDVKTATGVKRQEVTVSDGDDLQQTTQRDIYANFRVGEINTTKGGEFLELRYPGGEVMLAVGQAYGDVDALAVQREMIRRTIREHLEKEKVLRPKRIKVLSLFFIDAVERYRQYDADGNPVKGDYARIFEDEYKRAAKLPAFQSLFTEVDLAHAAEDVHNGYFSIDKKGGWSDTAENNAGNRDNAERAYSLIMKDKEKLLAFDTPLKFIFSHSARK
;
A
#
# COMPACT_ATOMS: atom_id res chain seq x y z
N LEU A 1 -4.39 -39.85 8.45
CA LEU A 1 -5.56 -39.31 7.73
C LEU A 1 -6.61 -40.44 7.57
N ASN A 2 -7.56 -40.51 8.53
CA ASN A 2 -8.68 -41.45 8.42
C ASN A 2 -9.81 -40.83 7.59
N LEU A 3 -9.55 -40.54 6.33
CA LEU A 3 -10.54 -39.93 5.43
C LEU A 3 -11.59 -40.93 4.94
N GLY A 4 -11.32 -42.23 5.02
CA GLY A 4 -12.20 -43.26 4.47
C GLY A 4 -13.09 -44.01 5.48
N THR A 5 -12.90 -43.86 6.79
CA THR A 5 -13.60 -44.63 7.82
C THR A 5 -14.29 -43.78 8.89
N SER A 6 -14.27 -42.46 8.76
CA SER A 6 -14.89 -41.52 9.70
C SER A 6 -16.40 -41.47 9.47
N LEU A 7 -17.18 -41.61 10.53
CA LEU A 7 -18.63 -41.35 10.55
C LEU A 7 -18.98 -39.85 10.49
N THR A 8 -17.97 -38.99 10.55
CA THR A 8 -18.11 -37.53 10.46
C THR A 8 -17.50 -37.03 9.15
N ILE A 9 -18.05 -35.96 8.59
CA ILE A 9 -17.50 -35.30 7.39
C ILE A 9 -16.18 -34.62 7.79
N PRO A 10 -15.03 -35.10 7.29
CA PRO A 10 -13.74 -34.44 7.56
C PRO A 10 -13.62 -33.12 6.80
N VAL A 11 -13.14 -32.08 7.48
CA VAL A 11 -12.82 -30.79 6.86
C VAL A 11 -11.33 -30.59 6.94
N MET A 12 -10.69 -30.37 5.77
CA MET A 12 -9.27 -30.07 5.66
C MET A 12 -9.09 -28.62 5.22
N VAL A 13 -8.29 -27.85 5.98
CA VAL A 13 -7.94 -26.46 5.63
C VAL A 13 -6.51 -26.45 5.11
N LEU A 14 -6.31 -25.95 3.90
CA LEU A 14 -5.03 -25.87 3.21
C LEU A 14 -4.75 -24.44 2.75
N THR A 15 -3.48 -24.06 2.72
CA THR A 15 -3.03 -22.82 2.05
C THR A 15 -2.62 -23.13 0.60
N VAL A 16 -2.66 -22.12 -0.26
CA VAL A 16 -2.16 -22.22 -1.66
C VAL A 16 -0.73 -22.77 -1.71
N ALA A 17 0.12 -22.30 -0.79
CA ALA A 17 1.50 -22.77 -0.72
C ALA A 17 1.64 -24.27 -0.45
N ALA A 18 0.63 -24.89 0.22
CA ALA A 18 0.64 -26.33 0.49
C ALA A 18 0.28 -27.18 -0.74
N ILE A 19 -0.38 -26.60 -1.73
CA ILE A 19 -0.87 -27.36 -2.90
C ILE A 19 -0.11 -27.09 -4.21
N ASN A 20 0.52 -25.92 -4.37
CA ASN A 20 1.07 -25.48 -5.66
C ASN A 20 2.56 -25.83 -5.89
N LYS A 21 3.28 -26.37 -4.89
CA LYS A 21 4.70 -26.74 -4.98
C LYS A 21 4.88 -28.25 -4.76
N LYS A 22 4.72 -29.02 -5.83
CA LYS A 22 4.75 -30.50 -5.77
C LYS A 22 6.07 -31.04 -5.23
N ASP A 23 7.20 -30.44 -5.57
CA ASP A 23 8.55 -30.92 -5.21
C ASP A 23 8.88 -30.70 -3.73
N VAL A 24 8.21 -29.77 -3.07
CA VAL A 24 8.56 -29.34 -1.70
C VAL A 24 7.53 -29.82 -0.66
N ASN A 25 6.26 -29.91 -1.04
CA ASN A 25 5.17 -30.11 -0.08
C ASN A 25 4.97 -31.58 0.30
N ASN A 26 4.76 -31.81 1.58
CA ASN A 26 4.48 -33.13 2.15
C ASN A 26 3.20 -33.78 1.63
N LEU A 27 2.31 -33.00 1.01
CA LEU A 27 1.10 -33.49 0.35
C LEU A 27 1.40 -34.44 -0.81
N TYR A 28 2.54 -34.24 -1.46
CA TYR A 28 2.99 -35.01 -2.65
C TYR A 28 4.12 -35.99 -2.34
N LYS A 29 4.47 -36.17 -1.06
CA LYS A 29 5.54 -37.08 -0.64
C LYS A 29 4.94 -38.29 0.08
N ASP A 30 5.53 -39.46 -0.18
CA ASP A 30 5.20 -40.66 0.55
C ASP A 30 5.38 -40.46 2.04
N SER A 31 4.47 -40.97 2.83
CA SER A 31 4.49 -40.82 4.28
C SER A 31 4.10 -42.11 4.98
N GLU A 32 4.90 -42.52 5.95
CA GLU A 32 4.57 -43.64 6.83
C GLU A 32 3.23 -43.44 7.57
N LYS A 33 2.87 -42.16 7.83
CA LYS A 33 1.59 -41.81 8.48
C LYS A 33 0.38 -42.11 7.58
N THR A 34 0.58 -42.32 6.31
CA THR A 34 -0.43 -42.64 5.31
C THR A 34 -0.26 -44.06 4.76
N GLY A 35 0.49 -44.92 5.45
CA GLY A 35 0.75 -46.28 5.01
C GLY A 35 1.66 -46.40 3.80
N GLY A 36 2.49 -45.39 3.55
CA GLY A 36 3.39 -45.33 2.40
C GLY A 36 2.78 -44.70 1.16
N GLU A 37 1.53 -44.24 1.21
CA GLU A 37 0.87 -43.56 0.10
C GLU A 37 1.08 -42.04 0.16
N ASN A 38 1.06 -41.40 -0.99
CA ASN A 38 1.03 -39.96 -1.09
C ASN A 38 -0.30 -39.41 -0.58
N PRO A 39 -0.31 -38.45 0.35
CA PRO A 39 -1.56 -37.86 0.86
C PRO A 39 -2.48 -37.33 -0.23
N ILE A 40 -1.94 -36.80 -1.35
CA ILE A 40 -2.74 -36.30 -2.47
C ILE A 40 -3.56 -37.42 -3.14
N GLU A 41 -3.03 -38.64 -3.24
CA GLU A 41 -3.76 -39.75 -3.87
C GLU A 41 -4.95 -40.18 -3.01
N ILE A 42 -4.81 -40.15 -1.68
CA ILE A 42 -5.89 -40.39 -0.75
C ILE A 42 -6.99 -39.32 -0.91
N ILE A 43 -6.60 -38.06 -1.06
CA ILE A 43 -7.53 -36.94 -1.31
C ILE A 43 -8.28 -37.15 -2.62
N LYS A 44 -7.57 -37.46 -3.71
CA LYS A 44 -8.16 -37.74 -5.03
C LYS A 44 -9.21 -38.86 -4.97
N ALA A 45 -8.91 -39.93 -4.24
CA ALA A 45 -9.81 -41.06 -4.10
C ALA A 45 -11.13 -40.70 -3.41
N THR A 46 -11.13 -39.71 -2.52
CA THR A 46 -12.35 -39.23 -1.84
C THR A 46 -13.24 -38.34 -2.70
N ARG A 47 -12.74 -37.83 -3.83
CA ARG A 47 -13.42 -36.84 -4.69
C ARG A 47 -14.02 -35.71 -3.85
N PRO A 48 -13.16 -34.84 -3.24
CA PRO A 48 -13.60 -33.86 -2.27
C PRO A 48 -14.48 -32.78 -2.87
N ILE A 49 -15.33 -32.17 -2.06
CA ILE A 49 -15.89 -30.84 -2.35
C ILE A 49 -14.82 -29.82 -1.96
N VAL A 50 -14.34 -29.04 -2.92
CA VAL A 50 -13.33 -28.01 -2.69
C VAL A 50 -14.01 -26.66 -2.53
N ILE A 51 -13.68 -25.94 -1.46
CA ILE A 51 -14.13 -24.56 -1.22
C ILE A 51 -12.91 -23.66 -1.34
N VAL A 52 -12.96 -22.69 -2.23
CA VAL A 52 -11.87 -21.73 -2.48
C VAL A 52 -12.35 -20.33 -2.09
N ASP A 53 -11.69 -19.78 -1.10
CA ASP A 53 -11.87 -18.39 -0.68
C ASP A 53 -10.87 -17.50 -1.44
N GLU A 54 -11.33 -16.35 -1.95
CA GLU A 54 -10.56 -15.42 -2.76
C GLU A 54 -9.78 -16.11 -3.92
N PRO A 55 -10.49 -16.77 -4.85
CA PRO A 55 -9.89 -17.62 -5.90
C PRO A 55 -8.86 -16.89 -6.77
N GLN A 56 -8.96 -15.58 -6.97
CA GLN A 56 -7.97 -14.79 -7.70
C GLN A 56 -6.58 -14.84 -7.04
N SER A 57 -6.52 -15.05 -5.73
CA SER A 57 -5.25 -15.21 -4.99
C SER A 57 -4.75 -16.65 -4.97
N VAL A 58 -5.63 -17.61 -5.25
CA VAL A 58 -5.34 -19.06 -5.18
C VAL A 58 -4.97 -19.61 -6.55
N ASP A 59 -5.82 -19.41 -7.54
CA ASP A 59 -5.71 -20.08 -8.84
C ASP A 59 -5.01 -19.24 -9.92
N GLY A 60 -4.72 -17.97 -9.64
CA GLY A 60 -4.05 -17.08 -10.61
C GLY A 60 -4.85 -16.89 -11.91
N GLY A 61 -6.17 -16.97 -11.81
CA GLY A 61 -7.08 -17.12 -12.94
C GLY A 61 -7.34 -18.59 -13.29
N LEU A 62 -8.13 -18.83 -14.35
CA LEU A 62 -8.54 -20.19 -14.73
C LEU A 62 -7.41 -21.07 -15.33
N THR A 63 -6.22 -20.53 -15.49
CA THR A 63 -5.06 -21.19 -16.13
C THR A 63 -3.80 -21.25 -15.24
N GLY A 64 -3.88 -20.75 -14.01
CA GLY A 64 -2.73 -20.67 -13.11
C GLY A 64 -2.33 -22.03 -12.48
N ALA A 65 -1.12 -22.10 -11.94
CA ALA A 65 -0.60 -23.29 -11.25
C ALA A 65 -1.48 -23.72 -10.06
N GLY A 66 -2.11 -22.76 -9.37
CA GLY A 66 -3.05 -23.06 -8.31
C GLY A 66 -4.32 -23.76 -8.81
N LYS A 67 -4.84 -23.35 -9.99
CA LYS A 67 -5.98 -24.03 -10.62
C LYS A 67 -5.63 -25.49 -10.96
N THR A 68 -4.45 -25.70 -11.56
CA THR A 68 -3.96 -27.05 -11.87
C THR A 68 -3.86 -27.90 -10.60
N ALA A 69 -3.36 -27.34 -9.50
CA ALA A 69 -3.26 -28.05 -8.22
C ALA A 69 -4.62 -28.40 -7.60
N LEU A 70 -5.61 -27.53 -7.78
CA LEU A 70 -7.00 -27.82 -7.35
C LEU A 70 -7.64 -28.92 -8.22
N ASP A 71 -7.41 -28.89 -9.53
CA ASP A 71 -7.92 -29.93 -10.43
C ASP A 71 -7.26 -31.30 -10.16
N ASP A 72 -5.98 -31.31 -9.80
CA ASP A 72 -5.25 -32.53 -9.41
C ASP A 72 -5.86 -33.23 -8.18
N MET A 73 -6.65 -32.54 -7.36
CA MET A 73 -7.39 -33.16 -6.25
C MET A 73 -8.60 -33.96 -6.72
N ASN A 74 -8.92 -33.97 -8.01
CA ASN A 74 -10.07 -34.64 -8.62
C ASN A 74 -11.40 -34.31 -7.90
N PRO A 75 -11.74 -33.01 -7.70
CA PRO A 75 -12.89 -32.63 -6.92
C PRO A 75 -14.21 -33.05 -7.54
N LEU A 76 -15.19 -33.39 -6.70
CA LEU A 76 -16.57 -33.58 -7.13
C LEU A 76 -17.14 -32.28 -7.68
N CYS A 77 -16.90 -31.19 -6.98
CA CYS A 77 -17.16 -29.81 -7.43
C CYS A 77 -16.25 -28.83 -6.68
N THR A 78 -16.07 -27.64 -7.26
CA THR A 78 -15.33 -26.54 -6.64
C THR A 78 -16.24 -25.34 -6.46
N LEU A 79 -16.45 -24.93 -5.21
CA LEU A 79 -17.20 -23.73 -4.85
C LEU A 79 -16.23 -22.59 -4.64
N ARG A 80 -16.39 -21.52 -5.40
CA ARG A 80 -15.49 -20.35 -5.41
C ARG A 80 -16.20 -19.14 -4.82
N TYR A 81 -15.68 -18.58 -3.74
CA TYR A 81 -16.22 -17.41 -3.05
C TYR A 81 -15.28 -16.22 -3.20
N SER A 82 -15.77 -15.12 -3.72
CA SER A 82 -15.07 -13.85 -3.76
C SER A 82 -16.04 -12.69 -3.94
N ALA A 83 -15.71 -11.54 -3.37
CA ALA A 83 -16.40 -10.29 -3.65
C ALA A 83 -15.96 -9.65 -4.98
N THR A 84 -14.80 -10.06 -5.51
CA THR A 84 -14.11 -9.42 -6.64
C THR A 84 -13.70 -10.44 -7.72
N HIS A 85 -14.65 -11.26 -8.18
CA HIS A 85 -14.37 -12.21 -9.26
C HIS A 85 -13.92 -11.50 -10.54
N ALA A 86 -12.70 -11.76 -10.98
CA ALA A 86 -12.22 -11.35 -12.29
C ALA A 86 -12.88 -12.19 -13.39
N ASP A 87 -12.92 -13.51 -13.22
CA ASP A 87 -13.53 -14.47 -14.15
C ASP A 87 -14.85 -14.99 -13.58
N LYS A 88 -15.95 -14.63 -14.24
CA LYS A 88 -17.32 -15.04 -13.87
C LYS A 88 -17.66 -16.40 -14.51
N HIS A 89 -17.02 -17.47 -14.03
CA HIS A 89 -17.23 -18.81 -14.55
C HIS A 89 -18.32 -19.53 -13.77
N HIS A 90 -19.39 -20.00 -14.45
CA HIS A 90 -20.54 -20.69 -13.86
C HIS A 90 -21.09 -20.01 -12.59
N MET A 91 -21.27 -18.70 -12.65
CA MET A 91 -21.73 -17.92 -11.50
C MET A 91 -23.15 -18.34 -11.09
N VAL A 92 -23.28 -18.89 -9.88
CA VAL A 92 -24.55 -19.36 -9.32
C VAL A 92 -25.26 -18.27 -8.53
N PHE A 93 -24.47 -17.42 -7.84
CA PHE A 93 -24.98 -16.33 -7.02
C PHE A 93 -24.10 -15.10 -7.14
N ARG A 94 -24.69 -13.91 -7.15
CA ARG A 94 -23.99 -12.63 -7.18
C ARG A 94 -24.44 -11.76 -6.01
N LEU A 95 -23.46 -11.29 -5.26
CA LEU A 95 -23.61 -10.20 -4.30
C LEU A 95 -22.28 -9.43 -4.28
N ASP A 96 -22.08 -8.57 -5.29
CA ASP A 96 -20.89 -7.73 -5.33
C ASP A 96 -21.05 -6.45 -4.48
N ALA A 97 -20.03 -5.59 -4.48
CA ALA A 97 -20.01 -4.38 -3.69
C ALA A 97 -21.18 -3.43 -4.05
N LEU A 98 -21.56 -3.38 -5.33
CA LEU A 98 -22.66 -2.55 -5.79
C LEU A 98 -24.01 -3.13 -5.33
N ASP A 99 -24.23 -4.43 -5.54
CA ASP A 99 -25.44 -5.11 -5.08
C ASP A 99 -25.62 -4.97 -3.55
N ALA A 100 -24.51 -5.11 -2.80
CA ALA A 100 -24.53 -4.98 -1.34
C ALA A 100 -24.86 -3.55 -0.90
N TYR A 101 -24.35 -2.55 -1.62
CA TYR A 101 -24.64 -1.14 -1.35
C TYR A 101 -26.11 -0.80 -1.68
N GLU A 102 -26.61 -1.17 -2.83
CA GLU A 102 -27.99 -0.95 -3.24
C GLU A 102 -29.00 -1.59 -2.28
N ARG A 103 -28.66 -2.80 -1.77
CA ARG A 103 -29.45 -3.51 -0.76
C ARG A 103 -29.24 -3.00 0.68
N LYS A 104 -28.41 -1.96 0.88
CA LYS A 104 -28.10 -1.36 2.18
C LYS A 104 -27.48 -2.37 3.19
N LEU A 105 -26.77 -3.36 2.69
CA LEU A 105 -26.09 -4.38 3.50
C LEU A 105 -24.70 -3.91 3.98
N VAL A 106 -24.12 -2.94 3.32
CA VAL A 106 -22.81 -2.35 3.64
C VAL A 106 -22.90 -0.84 3.77
N LYS A 107 -21.91 -0.25 4.44
CA LYS A 107 -21.77 1.20 4.56
C LYS A 107 -21.34 1.79 3.22
N GLN A 108 -21.72 3.03 2.98
CA GLN A 108 -21.23 3.81 1.85
C GLN A 108 -19.71 3.98 1.94
N ILE A 109 -19.04 3.80 0.80
CA ILE A 109 -17.63 4.14 0.64
C ILE A 109 -17.56 5.53 0.02
N GLU A 110 -16.98 6.47 0.74
CA GLU A 110 -16.67 7.81 0.24
C GLU A 110 -15.18 7.89 -0.03
N VAL A 111 -14.79 8.19 -1.27
CA VAL A 111 -13.41 8.38 -1.66
C VAL A 111 -13.10 9.86 -1.71
N ALA A 112 -12.25 10.32 -0.83
CA ALA A 112 -11.71 11.66 -0.85
C ALA A 112 -10.31 11.64 -1.47
N ALA A 113 -10.14 12.35 -2.58
CA ALA A 113 -8.84 12.55 -3.22
C ALA A 113 -8.29 13.92 -2.84
N ALA A 114 -7.02 14.00 -2.49
CA ALA A 114 -6.28 15.25 -2.45
C ALA A 114 -5.64 15.44 -3.81
N THR A 115 -6.10 16.40 -4.58
CA THR A 115 -5.42 16.89 -5.78
C THR A 115 -4.73 18.19 -5.42
N ILE A 116 -3.47 18.32 -5.77
CA ILE A 116 -2.81 19.62 -5.77
C ILE A 116 -3.27 20.28 -7.07
N GLU A 117 -4.17 21.25 -6.98
CA GLU A 117 -4.69 21.99 -8.14
C GLU A 117 -3.56 22.61 -8.99
N ASP A 118 -2.40 22.84 -8.40
CA ASP A 118 -1.23 23.43 -9.05
C ASP A 118 -0.11 22.44 -9.40
N ALA A 119 -0.28 21.15 -9.21
CA ALA A 119 0.79 20.17 -9.45
C ALA A 119 1.31 20.19 -10.89
N TYR A 120 0.45 20.53 -11.86
CA TYR A 120 0.80 20.67 -13.28
C TYR A 120 0.93 22.11 -13.75
N ASN A 121 0.79 23.10 -12.86
CA ASN A 121 0.90 24.53 -13.20
C ASN A 121 2.29 25.10 -12.94
N LYS A 122 3.21 24.28 -12.44
CA LYS A 122 4.64 24.60 -12.29
C LYS A 122 5.46 23.69 -13.18
N ALA A 123 6.54 24.23 -13.74
CA ALA A 123 7.48 23.42 -14.51
C ALA A 123 8.16 22.40 -13.62
N PHE A 124 8.12 21.14 -14.01
CA PHE A 124 8.77 20.02 -13.34
C PHE A 124 9.78 19.37 -14.28
N VAL A 125 11.01 19.17 -13.83
CA VAL A 125 12.09 18.53 -14.59
C VAL A 125 12.87 17.62 -13.64
N ARG A 126 12.85 16.32 -13.81
CA ARG A 126 13.68 15.37 -13.04
C ARG A 126 14.66 14.66 -13.94
N LEU A 127 15.94 14.66 -13.60
CA LEU A 127 16.94 13.87 -14.31
C LEU A 127 16.82 12.40 -13.91
N VAL A 128 16.51 11.54 -14.88
CA VAL A 128 16.38 10.09 -14.67
C VAL A 128 17.71 9.38 -14.95
N SER A 129 18.34 9.70 -16.06
CA SER A 129 19.63 9.11 -16.44
C SER A 129 20.31 9.95 -17.53
N VAL A 130 21.63 9.78 -17.67
CA VAL A 130 22.40 10.32 -18.78
C VAL A 130 22.98 9.21 -19.62
N SER A 131 23.28 9.49 -20.89
CA SER A 131 23.81 8.51 -21.83
C SER A 131 24.78 9.15 -22.80
N ASN A 132 25.90 8.45 -23.05
CA ASN A 132 26.81 8.75 -24.16
C ASN A 132 26.93 7.49 -25.01
N LYS A 133 26.13 7.42 -26.07
CA LYS A 133 26.15 6.28 -27.00
C LYS A 133 26.79 6.74 -28.32
N ARG A 134 27.96 6.16 -28.63
CA ARG A 134 28.69 6.44 -29.87
C ARG A 134 28.98 7.93 -30.10
N GLY A 135 29.30 8.68 -29.03
CA GLY A 135 29.56 10.10 -29.10
C GLY A 135 28.32 11.01 -29.05
N THR A 136 27.12 10.44 -29.03
CA THR A 136 25.89 11.23 -28.86
C THR A 136 25.54 11.29 -27.37
N ILE A 137 25.63 12.50 -26.81
CA ILE A 137 25.27 12.78 -25.42
C ILE A 137 23.78 13.13 -25.35
N SER A 138 23.07 12.48 -24.44
CA SER A 138 21.66 12.72 -24.19
C SER A 138 21.32 12.43 -22.74
N ALA A 139 20.21 12.98 -22.25
CA ALA A 139 19.65 12.66 -20.94
C ALA A 139 18.20 12.18 -21.08
N LYS A 140 17.77 11.30 -20.19
CA LYS A 140 16.36 11.05 -19.96
C LYS A 140 15.90 11.91 -18.81
N VAL A 141 14.88 12.69 -19.04
CA VAL A 141 14.24 13.56 -18.05
C VAL A 141 12.77 13.22 -17.96
N GLU A 142 12.21 13.33 -16.77
CA GLU A 142 10.78 13.22 -16.54
C GLU A 142 10.16 14.61 -16.57
N LEU A 143 9.17 14.81 -17.43
CA LEU A 143 8.50 16.08 -17.71
C LEU A 143 6.98 15.91 -17.74
N ASP A 144 6.25 17.00 -17.48
CA ASP A 144 4.80 17.06 -17.66
C ASP A 144 4.47 17.48 -19.10
N VAL A 145 4.13 16.53 -19.96
CA VAL A 145 3.93 16.71 -21.40
C VAL A 145 2.45 16.76 -21.74
N LYS A 146 2.06 17.64 -22.66
CA LYS A 146 0.71 17.71 -23.21
C LYS A 146 0.50 16.54 -24.17
N THR A 147 -0.55 15.76 -23.93
CA THR A 147 -0.98 14.64 -24.77
C THR A 147 -2.39 14.87 -25.27
N ALA A 148 -2.86 14.07 -26.20
CA ALA A 148 -4.24 14.16 -26.72
C ALA A 148 -5.31 13.97 -25.62
N THR A 149 -4.97 13.29 -24.52
CA THR A 149 -5.88 13.01 -23.39
C THR A 149 -5.63 13.87 -22.16
N GLY A 150 -4.82 14.94 -22.27
CA GLY A 150 -4.46 15.83 -21.17
C GLY A 150 -2.95 15.83 -20.86
N VAL A 151 -2.58 16.40 -19.73
CA VAL A 151 -1.17 16.47 -19.30
C VAL A 151 -0.79 15.15 -18.60
N LYS A 152 0.35 14.59 -18.98
CA LYS A 152 0.92 13.39 -18.35
C LYS A 152 2.39 13.56 -18.04
N ARG A 153 2.81 13.10 -16.87
CA ARG A 153 4.21 13.00 -16.49
C ARG A 153 4.82 11.77 -17.17
N GLN A 154 5.88 11.99 -17.96
CA GLN A 154 6.53 10.91 -18.71
C GLN A 154 8.01 11.19 -18.93
N GLU A 155 8.78 10.13 -19.17
CA GLU A 155 10.18 10.21 -19.53
C GLU A 155 10.34 10.65 -21.00
N VAL A 156 11.18 11.65 -21.22
CA VAL A 156 11.53 12.17 -22.54
C VAL A 156 13.05 12.20 -22.66
N THR A 157 13.58 11.86 -23.84
CA THR A 157 15.00 11.99 -24.13
C THR A 157 15.27 13.39 -24.66
N VAL A 158 16.26 14.06 -24.07
CA VAL A 158 16.67 15.42 -24.41
C VAL A 158 18.18 15.48 -24.66
N SER A 159 18.61 16.49 -25.42
CA SER A 159 20.00 16.82 -25.74
C SER A 159 20.31 18.27 -25.34
N ASP A 160 21.60 18.60 -25.31
CA ASP A 160 22.02 19.97 -25.06
C ASP A 160 21.37 20.94 -26.08
N GLY A 161 20.89 22.08 -25.60
CA GLY A 161 20.19 23.09 -26.37
C GLY A 161 18.68 22.88 -26.54
N ASP A 162 18.12 21.72 -26.19
CA ASP A 162 16.70 21.43 -26.34
C ASP A 162 15.82 22.42 -25.57
N ASP A 163 14.77 22.89 -26.23
CA ASP A 163 13.76 23.79 -25.68
C ASP A 163 12.62 22.94 -25.08
N LEU A 164 12.44 23.03 -23.76
CA LEU A 164 11.45 22.21 -23.06
C LEU A 164 10.01 22.65 -23.33
N GLN A 165 9.75 23.90 -23.74
CA GLN A 165 8.42 24.32 -24.17
C GLN A 165 8.01 23.58 -25.45
N GLN A 166 8.94 23.48 -26.41
CA GLN A 166 8.69 22.73 -27.64
C GLN A 166 8.53 21.24 -27.38
N THR A 167 9.38 20.67 -26.52
CA THR A 167 9.36 19.25 -26.16
C THR A 167 8.07 18.86 -25.45
N THR A 168 7.55 19.71 -24.56
CA THR A 168 6.38 19.41 -23.73
C THR A 168 5.06 19.91 -24.31
N GLN A 169 5.11 20.84 -25.29
CA GLN A 169 3.97 21.57 -25.83
C GLN A 169 3.20 22.34 -24.74
N ARG A 170 3.93 22.95 -23.78
CA ARG A 170 3.33 23.63 -22.62
C ARG A 170 4.05 24.95 -22.32
N ASP A 171 3.28 26.01 -22.14
CA ASP A 171 3.78 27.37 -21.88
C ASP A 171 4.48 27.53 -20.53
N ILE A 172 4.21 26.64 -19.57
CA ILE A 172 4.89 26.64 -18.26
C ILE A 172 6.39 26.39 -18.37
N TYR A 173 6.85 25.79 -19.49
CA TYR A 173 8.26 25.59 -19.78
C TYR A 173 8.85 26.69 -20.69
N ALA A 174 8.15 27.81 -20.85
CA ALA A 174 8.69 28.95 -21.63
C ALA A 174 10.05 29.40 -21.09
N ASN A 175 11.04 29.46 -21.97
CA ASN A 175 12.44 29.77 -21.65
C ASN A 175 13.16 28.73 -20.76
N PHE A 176 12.64 27.51 -20.68
CA PHE A 176 13.37 26.39 -20.09
C PHE A 176 14.17 25.68 -21.19
N ARG A 177 15.47 25.54 -20.99
CA ARG A 177 16.40 24.90 -21.94
C ARG A 177 17.31 23.92 -21.24
N VAL A 178 17.60 22.83 -21.91
CA VAL A 178 18.67 21.92 -21.52
C VAL A 178 20.02 22.57 -21.85
N GLY A 179 20.91 22.61 -20.88
CA GLY A 179 22.31 23.04 -21.07
C GLY A 179 23.23 21.82 -21.07
N GLU A 180 24.40 21.97 -20.44
CA GLU A 180 25.41 20.92 -20.39
C GLU A 180 24.86 19.61 -19.80
N ILE A 181 25.19 18.49 -20.45
CA ILE A 181 24.93 17.15 -19.95
C ILE A 181 26.25 16.46 -19.69
N ASN A 182 26.58 16.21 -18.42
CA ASN A 182 27.77 15.47 -18.00
C ASN A 182 27.47 13.99 -17.81
N THR A 183 28.21 13.15 -18.55
CA THR A 183 28.06 11.69 -18.50
C THR A 183 29.21 10.99 -17.77
N THR A 184 30.10 11.74 -17.09
CA THR A 184 31.22 11.18 -16.34
C THR A 184 30.72 10.42 -15.14
N LYS A 185 31.06 9.14 -15.03
CA LYS A 185 30.60 8.26 -13.96
C LYS A 185 30.93 8.81 -12.57
N GLY A 186 29.91 8.96 -11.73
CA GLY A 186 30.00 9.52 -10.39
C GLY A 186 29.90 11.04 -10.32
N GLY A 187 29.74 11.72 -11.47
CA GLY A 187 29.53 13.16 -11.58
C GLY A 187 28.48 13.50 -12.65
N GLU A 188 27.54 12.59 -12.87
CA GLU A 188 26.47 12.76 -13.85
C GLU A 188 25.53 13.88 -13.45
N PHE A 189 25.32 14.86 -14.37
CA PHE A 189 24.35 15.92 -14.19
C PHE A 189 23.77 16.42 -15.52
N LEU A 190 22.69 17.16 -15.41
CA LEU A 190 22.08 17.97 -16.45
C LEU A 190 21.96 19.41 -15.97
N GLU A 191 22.49 20.36 -16.72
CA GLU A 191 22.23 21.78 -16.52
C GLU A 191 20.85 22.13 -17.07
N LEU A 192 19.99 22.67 -16.20
CA LEU A 192 18.69 23.20 -16.57
C LEU A 192 18.74 24.73 -16.47
N ARG A 193 18.56 25.40 -17.60
CA ARG A 193 18.44 26.88 -17.68
C ARG A 193 16.95 27.24 -17.68
N TYR A 194 16.58 28.19 -16.82
CA TYR A 194 15.20 28.63 -16.66
C TYR A 194 15.14 30.15 -16.40
N PRO A 195 13.97 30.81 -16.43
CA PRO A 195 13.87 32.30 -16.29
C PRO A 195 14.47 32.88 -15.01
N GLY A 196 14.68 32.08 -13.97
CA GLY A 196 15.28 32.48 -12.70
C GLY A 196 16.77 32.18 -12.57
N GLY A 197 17.43 31.62 -13.59
CA GLY A 197 18.83 31.21 -13.54
C GLY A 197 19.10 29.83 -14.14
N GLU A 198 20.05 29.12 -13.55
CA GLU A 198 20.41 27.77 -13.94
C GLU A 198 20.54 26.86 -12.70
N VAL A 199 20.34 25.57 -12.88
CA VAL A 199 20.52 24.57 -11.84
C VAL A 199 21.12 23.30 -12.43
N MET A 200 22.09 22.71 -11.71
CA MET A 200 22.66 21.41 -12.04
C MET A 200 21.83 20.31 -11.32
N LEU A 201 21.15 19.49 -12.09
CA LEU A 201 20.38 18.36 -11.58
C LEU A 201 21.25 17.10 -11.63
N ALA A 202 21.57 16.53 -10.49
CA ALA A 202 22.15 15.18 -10.43
C ALA A 202 21.08 14.12 -10.77
N VAL A 203 21.51 12.90 -11.11
CA VAL A 203 20.59 11.79 -11.36
C VAL A 203 19.68 11.56 -10.15
N GLY A 204 18.37 11.56 -10.40
CA GLY A 204 17.33 11.47 -9.37
C GLY A 204 16.84 12.80 -8.80
N GLN A 205 17.58 13.90 -9.00
CA GLN A 205 17.14 15.23 -8.57
C GLN A 205 16.12 15.86 -9.52
N ALA A 206 15.27 16.73 -8.96
CA ALA A 206 14.23 17.42 -9.70
C ALA A 206 14.25 18.94 -9.43
N TYR A 207 13.89 19.70 -10.47
CA TYR A 207 13.48 21.10 -10.39
C TYR A 207 11.95 21.17 -10.37
N GLY A 208 11.40 22.05 -9.54
CA GLY A 208 9.96 22.28 -9.50
C GLY A 208 9.19 21.13 -8.86
N ASP A 209 9.86 20.28 -8.10
CA ASP A 209 9.19 19.17 -7.39
C ASP A 209 8.11 19.72 -6.45
N VAL A 210 6.91 19.21 -6.62
CA VAL A 210 5.90 19.40 -5.58
C VAL A 210 6.39 18.61 -4.39
N ASP A 211 6.65 19.28 -3.30
CA ASP A 211 7.03 18.64 -2.04
C ASP A 211 6.12 17.43 -1.81
N ALA A 212 6.68 16.22 -1.96
CA ALA A 212 5.92 14.98 -1.75
C ALA A 212 5.29 14.97 -0.35
N LEU A 213 5.94 15.65 0.62
CA LEU A 213 5.42 15.85 1.96
C LEU A 213 4.22 16.82 1.98
N ALA A 214 4.09 17.75 1.05
CA ALA A 214 2.92 18.64 0.98
C ALA A 214 1.65 17.88 0.62
N VAL A 215 1.72 16.93 -0.32
CA VAL A 215 0.59 16.02 -0.63
C VAL A 215 0.23 15.20 0.60
N GLN A 216 1.23 14.59 1.21
CA GLN A 216 1.03 13.75 2.39
C GLN A 216 0.48 14.55 3.57
N ARG A 217 0.97 15.78 3.76
CA ARG A 217 0.45 16.71 4.77
C ARG A 217 -1.04 16.99 4.54
N GLU A 218 -1.45 17.25 3.29
CA GLU A 218 -2.87 17.51 3.00
C GLU A 218 -3.75 16.27 3.19
N MET A 219 -3.28 15.10 2.80
CA MET A 219 -3.98 13.84 3.06
C MET A 219 -4.14 13.56 4.56
N ILE A 220 -3.08 13.76 5.35
CA ILE A 220 -3.10 13.61 6.80
C ILE A 220 -4.07 14.63 7.42
N ARG A 221 -3.97 15.91 7.03
CA ARG A 221 -4.86 17.00 7.49
C ARG A 221 -6.32 16.65 7.23
N ARG A 222 -6.66 16.23 6.03
CA ARG A 222 -8.01 15.85 5.65
C ARG A 222 -8.52 14.67 6.47
N THR A 223 -7.72 13.64 6.64
CA THR A 223 -8.09 12.48 7.45
C THR A 223 -8.37 12.87 8.91
N ILE A 224 -7.54 13.75 9.48
CA ILE A 224 -7.77 14.29 10.85
C ILE A 224 -9.10 15.03 10.92
N ARG A 225 -9.39 15.90 9.95
CA ARG A 225 -10.67 16.65 9.94
C ARG A 225 -11.88 15.73 9.84
N GLU A 226 -11.87 14.79 8.91
CA GLU A 226 -12.93 13.78 8.76
C GLU A 226 -13.12 12.94 10.03
N HIS A 227 -12.03 12.58 10.70
CA HIS A 227 -12.08 11.88 11.98
C HIS A 227 -12.79 12.73 13.05
N LEU A 228 -12.37 13.99 13.23
CA LEU A 228 -12.92 14.88 14.24
C LEU A 228 -14.40 15.23 13.98
N GLU A 229 -14.80 15.38 12.70
CA GLU A 229 -16.22 15.55 12.34
C GLU A 229 -17.05 14.32 12.74
N LYS A 230 -16.55 13.13 12.44
CA LYS A 230 -17.22 11.87 12.84
C LYS A 230 -17.23 11.70 14.37
N GLU A 231 -16.12 12.00 15.05
CA GLU A 231 -16.03 11.92 16.50
C GLU A 231 -17.05 12.85 17.18
N LYS A 232 -17.20 14.08 16.68
CA LYS A 232 -18.18 15.06 17.20
C LYS A 232 -19.61 14.51 17.17
N VAL A 233 -19.96 13.77 16.12
CA VAL A 233 -21.32 13.19 15.95
C VAL A 233 -21.50 11.89 16.73
N LEU A 234 -20.44 11.08 16.82
CA LEU A 234 -20.53 9.70 17.34
C LEU A 234 -20.18 9.58 18.83
N ARG A 235 -19.30 10.44 19.35
CA ARG A 235 -18.89 10.44 20.77
C ARG A 235 -20.07 10.57 21.75
N PRO A 236 -21.08 11.45 21.50
CA PRO A 236 -22.27 11.51 22.35
C PRO A 236 -23.09 10.21 22.37
N LYS A 237 -22.97 9.40 21.29
CA LYS A 237 -23.62 8.09 21.16
C LYS A 237 -22.78 6.96 21.75
N ARG A 238 -21.68 7.28 22.44
CA ARG A 238 -20.71 6.33 22.98
C ARG A 238 -20.11 5.41 21.91
N ILE A 239 -19.87 5.94 20.71
CA ILE A 239 -19.19 5.23 19.61
C ILE A 239 -17.83 5.91 19.41
N LYS A 240 -16.76 5.14 19.61
CA LYS A 240 -15.39 5.58 19.38
C LYS A 240 -15.06 5.49 17.89
N VAL A 241 -14.43 6.52 17.36
CA VAL A 241 -13.90 6.56 15.99
C VAL A 241 -12.43 6.14 16.04
N LEU A 242 -12.03 5.26 15.13
CA LEU A 242 -10.64 4.93 14.86
C LEU A 242 -10.35 5.22 13.39
N SER A 243 -9.20 5.81 13.11
CA SER A 243 -8.71 6.03 11.74
C SER A 243 -7.40 5.28 11.51
N LEU A 244 -7.29 4.65 10.35
CA LEU A 244 -6.13 3.86 9.97
C LEU A 244 -5.43 4.51 8.77
N PHE A 245 -4.15 4.78 8.93
CA PHE A 245 -3.25 5.20 7.85
C PHE A 245 -2.44 4.01 7.36
N PHE A 246 -2.55 3.71 6.08
CA PHE A 246 -1.62 2.83 5.41
C PHE A 246 -0.50 3.66 4.78
N ILE A 247 0.73 3.39 5.18
CA ILE A 247 1.91 4.12 4.71
C ILE A 247 2.83 3.21 3.90
N ASP A 248 3.64 3.82 3.08
CA ASP A 248 4.56 3.17 2.13
C ASP A 248 5.84 2.64 2.79
N ALA A 249 6.34 3.32 3.83
CA ALA A 249 7.55 2.91 4.54
C ALA A 249 7.47 3.26 6.03
N VAL A 250 7.93 2.35 6.88
CA VAL A 250 7.93 2.53 8.35
C VAL A 250 8.81 3.69 8.78
N GLU A 251 9.91 3.94 8.07
CA GLU A 251 10.82 5.06 8.34
C GLU A 251 10.15 6.45 8.24
N ARG A 252 9.05 6.56 7.48
CA ARG A 252 8.23 7.79 7.39
C ARG A 252 7.50 8.09 8.69
N TYR A 253 7.23 7.07 9.49
CA TYR A 253 6.57 7.22 10.79
C TYR A 253 7.55 7.16 11.95
N ARG A 254 8.51 6.21 11.93
CA ARG A 254 9.54 6.02 12.95
C ARG A 254 10.90 5.72 12.34
N GLN A 255 11.90 6.44 12.79
CA GLN A 255 13.31 6.23 12.49
C GLN A 255 14.06 5.82 13.76
N TYR A 256 15.32 5.44 13.61
CA TYR A 256 16.22 5.15 14.71
C TYR A 256 17.49 5.97 14.53
N ASP A 257 17.97 6.60 15.61
CA ASP A 257 19.23 7.33 15.61
C ASP A 257 20.45 6.40 15.62
N ALA A 258 21.66 6.96 15.66
CA ALA A 258 22.91 6.19 15.68
C ALA A 258 23.02 5.27 16.90
N ASP A 259 22.37 5.61 18.01
CA ASP A 259 22.36 4.83 19.26
C ASP A 259 21.22 3.82 19.31
N GLY A 260 20.37 3.77 18.27
CA GLY A 260 19.23 2.87 18.17
C GLY A 260 17.98 3.36 18.91
N ASN A 261 17.94 4.61 19.35
CA ASN A 261 16.74 5.17 19.98
C ASN A 261 15.70 5.55 18.93
N PRO A 262 14.39 5.35 19.21
CA PRO A 262 13.33 5.70 18.29
C PRO A 262 13.18 7.21 18.14
N VAL A 263 13.15 7.68 16.88
CA VAL A 263 12.94 9.07 16.50
C VAL A 263 11.70 9.17 15.62
N LYS A 264 10.90 10.23 15.77
CA LYS A 264 9.71 10.45 14.94
C LYS A 264 10.10 10.68 13.48
N GLY A 265 9.47 9.94 12.58
CA GLY A 265 9.56 10.18 11.13
C GLY A 265 8.69 11.37 10.69
N ASP A 266 8.76 11.70 9.41
CA ASP A 266 8.08 12.87 8.85
C ASP A 266 6.56 12.81 9.03
N TYR A 267 5.94 11.64 8.81
CA TYR A 267 4.49 11.49 8.91
C TYR A 267 3.99 11.63 10.35
N ALA A 268 4.76 11.17 11.35
CA ALA A 268 4.41 11.37 12.75
C ALA A 268 4.47 12.86 13.13
N ARG A 269 5.51 13.57 12.71
CA ARG A 269 5.65 15.03 12.92
C ARG A 269 4.54 15.81 12.23
N ILE A 270 4.27 15.51 10.96
CA ILE A 270 3.18 16.14 10.20
C ILE A 270 1.84 15.89 10.88
N PHE A 271 1.58 14.66 11.32
CA PHE A 271 0.34 14.32 12.00
C PHE A 271 0.14 15.14 13.26
N GLU A 272 1.13 15.21 14.14
CA GLU A 272 1.03 15.96 15.39
C GLU A 272 0.81 17.47 15.16
N ASP A 273 1.51 18.03 14.15
CA ASP A 273 1.34 19.43 13.76
C ASP A 273 -0.10 19.71 13.28
N GLU A 274 -0.60 18.87 12.37
CA GLU A 274 -1.94 19.05 11.80
C GLU A 274 -3.04 18.75 12.82
N TYR A 275 -2.82 17.80 13.73
CA TYR A 275 -3.76 17.52 14.82
C TYR A 275 -3.85 18.71 15.79
N LYS A 276 -2.72 19.28 16.21
CA LYS A 276 -2.66 20.50 17.05
C LYS A 276 -3.33 21.69 16.36
N ARG A 277 -3.18 21.83 15.05
CA ARG A 277 -3.86 22.88 14.25
C ARG A 277 -5.36 22.64 14.22
N ALA A 278 -5.81 21.43 13.93
CA ALA A 278 -7.21 21.07 13.86
C ALA A 278 -7.92 21.26 15.21
N ALA A 279 -7.27 20.88 16.31
CA ALA A 279 -7.81 21.04 17.66
C ALA A 279 -8.09 22.51 18.04
N LYS A 280 -7.36 23.47 17.46
CA LYS A 280 -7.57 24.91 17.67
C LYS A 280 -8.73 25.49 16.85
N LEU A 281 -9.28 24.73 15.91
CA LEU A 281 -10.40 25.22 15.10
C LEU A 281 -11.68 25.31 15.95
N PRO A 282 -12.45 26.39 15.83
CA PRO A 282 -13.70 26.57 16.60
C PRO A 282 -14.67 25.40 16.44
N ALA A 283 -14.69 24.77 15.26
CA ALA A 283 -15.57 23.64 14.95
C ALA A 283 -15.34 22.43 15.86
N PHE A 284 -14.13 22.28 16.44
CA PHE A 284 -13.72 21.10 17.21
C PHE A 284 -13.43 21.40 18.69
N GLN A 285 -13.49 22.64 19.13
CA GLN A 285 -13.18 23.03 20.53
C GLN A 285 -13.90 22.18 21.58
N SER A 286 -15.14 21.80 21.31
CA SER A 286 -15.93 20.99 22.25
C SER A 286 -15.34 19.58 22.49
N LEU A 287 -14.45 19.09 21.62
CA LEU A 287 -13.76 17.82 21.79
C LEU A 287 -12.51 17.92 22.67
N PHE A 288 -12.02 19.14 22.94
CA PHE A 288 -10.71 19.42 23.55
C PHE A 288 -10.77 20.30 24.78
N THR A 289 -11.95 20.51 25.38
CA THR A 289 -12.17 21.46 26.50
C THR A 289 -11.33 21.18 27.74
N GLU A 290 -10.83 19.97 27.95
CA GLU A 290 -10.06 19.56 29.13
C GLU A 290 -8.76 18.83 28.78
N VAL A 291 -8.22 19.06 27.56
CA VAL A 291 -7.11 18.25 27.04
C VAL A 291 -5.85 19.11 26.89
N ASP A 292 -4.75 18.67 27.49
CA ASP A 292 -3.43 19.23 27.17
C ASP A 292 -3.01 18.80 25.72
N LEU A 293 -3.14 19.75 24.79
CA LEU A 293 -2.89 19.51 23.36
C LEU A 293 -1.43 19.16 23.05
N ALA A 294 -0.49 19.49 23.92
CA ALA A 294 0.92 19.18 23.70
C ALA A 294 1.17 17.67 23.81
N HIS A 295 0.68 17.06 24.88
CA HIS A 295 0.81 15.61 25.13
C HIS A 295 -0.26 14.80 24.37
N ALA A 296 -1.48 15.31 24.28
CA ALA A 296 -2.58 14.63 23.61
C ALA A 296 -2.29 14.31 22.12
N ALA A 297 -1.50 15.13 21.43
CA ALA A 297 -1.16 14.85 20.04
C ALA A 297 -0.24 13.62 19.89
N GLU A 298 0.58 13.31 20.89
CA GLU A 298 1.46 12.13 20.90
C GLU A 298 0.69 10.86 21.30
N ASP A 299 -0.24 10.98 22.24
CA ASP A 299 -0.97 9.85 22.82
C ASP A 299 -2.09 9.33 21.90
N VAL A 300 -2.60 10.17 21.00
CA VAL A 300 -3.74 9.80 20.14
C VAL A 300 -3.37 8.95 18.93
N HIS A 301 -2.09 8.76 18.64
CA HIS A 301 -1.66 7.93 17.52
C HIS A 301 -0.55 6.94 17.89
N ASN A 302 -0.54 5.81 17.23
CA ASN A 302 0.54 4.82 17.36
C ASN A 302 0.75 4.05 16.05
N GLY A 303 1.94 3.46 15.92
CA GLY A 303 2.30 2.60 14.82
C GLY A 303 2.10 1.11 15.16
N TYR A 304 1.60 0.36 14.19
CA TYR A 304 1.47 -1.09 14.26
C TYR A 304 2.17 -1.68 13.05
N PHE A 305 3.45 -2.05 13.25
CA PHE A 305 4.37 -2.50 12.23
C PHE A 305 5.01 -3.84 12.58
N SER A 306 5.62 -4.47 11.61
CA SER A 306 6.46 -5.64 11.82
C SER A 306 7.68 -5.28 12.68
N ILE A 307 8.14 -6.21 13.48
CA ILE A 307 9.32 -6.05 14.35
C ILE A 307 10.44 -6.91 13.78
N ASP A 308 11.62 -6.33 13.59
CA ASP A 308 12.81 -7.04 13.15
C ASP A 308 13.44 -7.89 14.27
N LYS A 309 14.51 -8.64 13.94
CA LYS A 309 15.21 -9.48 14.92
C LYS A 309 15.91 -8.69 16.03
N LYS A 310 16.11 -7.39 15.85
CA LYS A 310 16.74 -6.49 16.83
C LYS A 310 15.70 -5.75 17.68
N GLY A 311 14.39 -6.00 17.45
CA GLY A 311 13.30 -5.35 18.16
C GLY A 311 12.86 -4.01 17.55
N GLY A 312 13.47 -3.60 16.44
CA GLY A 312 13.11 -2.39 15.69
C GLY A 312 11.90 -2.61 14.77
N TRP A 313 11.14 -1.56 14.52
CA TRP A 313 10.06 -1.61 13.52
C TRP A 313 10.63 -1.59 12.11
N SER A 314 10.12 -2.45 11.26
CA SER A 314 10.60 -2.62 9.90
C SER A 314 9.45 -2.80 8.91
N ASP A 315 9.77 -2.54 7.64
CA ASP A 315 8.84 -2.80 6.54
C ASP A 315 8.56 -4.29 6.43
N THR A 316 7.34 -4.64 6.12
CA THR A 316 6.95 -6.03 5.87
C THR A 316 7.43 -6.42 4.47
N ALA A 317 8.48 -7.24 4.39
CA ALA A 317 8.96 -7.76 3.11
C ALA A 317 8.21 -9.05 2.73
N GLU A 318 7.80 -9.16 1.47
CA GLU A 318 6.97 -10.28 0.96
C GLU A 318 7.67 -11.64 0.96
N ASN A 319 9.00 -11.69 1.04
CA ASN A 319 9.79 -12.86 0.65
C ASN A 319 10.46 -13.66 1.76
N ASN A 320 10.27 -13.36 3.06
CA ASN A 320 10.92 -14.09 4.15
C ASN A 320 9.93 -14.70 5.15
N ALA A 321 10.10 -15.99 5.47
CA ALA A 321 9.27 -16.73 6.42
C ALA A 321 9.23 -16.10 7.83
N GLY A 322 10.33 -15.49 8.30
CA GLY A 322 10.38 -14.78 9.58
C GLY A 322 9.59 -13.49 9.63
N ASN A 323 9.29 -12.88 8.48
CA ASN A 323 8.46 -11.68 8.38
C ASN A 323 6.96 -11.99 8.39
N ARG A 324 6.55 -13.24 8.08
CA ARG A 324 5.15 -13.67 8.20
C ARG A 324 4.68 -13.66 9.64
N ASP A 325 5.47 -14.20 10.56
CA ASP A 325 5.12 -14.24 12.00
C ASP A 325 5.03 -12.81 12.59
N ASN A 326 5.87 -11.89 12.14
CA ASN A 326 5.87 -10.50 12.59
C ASN A 326 4.70 -9.70 12.00
N ALA A 327 4.35 -9.95 10.74
CA ALA A 327 3.19 -9.34 10.11
C ALA A 327 1.88 -9.90 10.69
N GLU A 328 1.86 -11.18 11.06
CA GLU A 328 0.72 -11.82 11.72
C GLU A 328 0.56 -11.32 13.15
N ARG A 329 1.66 -10.94 13.83
CA ARG A 329 1.63 -10.24 15.12
C ARG A 329 1.03 -8.84 15.01
N ALA A 330 1.46 -8.02 14.06
CA ALA A 330 0.91 -6.68 13.86
C ALA A 330 -0.59 -6.76 13.49
N TYR A 331 -0.95 -7.68 12.61
CA TYR A 331 -2.34 -7.97 12.27
C TYR A 331 -3.15 -8.48 13.46
N SER A 332 -2.59 -9.41 14.25
CA SER A 332 -3.23 -9.93 15.45
C SER A 332 -3.42 -8.87 16.51
N LEU A 333 -2.49 -7.92 16.67
CA LEU A 333 -2.65 -6.77 17.56
C LEU A 333 -3.83 -5.89 17.14
N ILE A 334 -3.94 -5.58 15.85
CA ILE A 334 -5.05 -4.77 15.33
C ILE A 334 -6.38 -5.53 15.43
N MET A 335 -6.41 -6.83 15.13
CA MET A 335 -7.65 -7.60 15.04
C MET A 335 -8.06 -8.26 16.34
N LYS A 336 -7.11 -8.75 17.17
CA LYS A 336 -7.39 -9.40 18.45
C LYS A 336 -7.56 -8.42 19.60
N ASP A 337 -6.81 -7.31 19.59
CA ASP A 337 -6.93 -6.23 20.59
C ASP A 337 -7.91 -5.14 20.14
N LYS A 338 -8.66 -5.37 19.07
CA LYS A 338 -9.66 -4.44 18.52
C LYS A 338 -10.64 -3.94 19.60
N GLU A 339 -11.08 -4.80 20.48
CA GLU A 339 -11.99 -4.42 21.57
C GLU A 339 -11.32 -3.45 22.54
N LYS A 340 -10.05 -3.67 22.88
CA LYS A 340 -9.28 -2.73 23.72
C LYS A 340 -9.07 -1.38 23.03
N LEU A 341 -8.81 -1.38 21.71
CA LEU A 341 -8.66 -0.15 20.92
C LEU A 341 -9.96 0.64 20.84
N LEU A 342 -11.10 -0.03 20.85
CA LEU A 342 -12.44 0.59 20.84
C LEU A 342 -12.88 1.10 22.20
N ALA A 343 -12.21 0.73 23.29
CA ALA A 343 -12.52 1.24 24.62
C ALA A 343 -12.21 2.73 24.76
N PHE A 344 -13.01 3.46 25.51
CA PHE A 344 -12.85 4.91 25.73
C PHE A 344 -11.77 5.27 26.74
N ASP A 345 -11.25 4.30 27.47
CA ASP A 345 -10.18 4.45 28.46
C ASP A 345 -8.80 4.64 27.82
N THR A 346 -8.68 4.36 26.54
CA THR A 346 -7.44 4.59 25.77
C THR A 346 -7.54 5.88 24.94
N PRO A 347 -6.52 6.76 24.96
CA PRO A 347 -6.51 7.97 24.15
C PRO A 347 -6.33 7.70 22.66
N LEU A 348 -5.86 6.50 22.28
CA LEU A 348 -5.55 6.14 20.90
C LEU A 348 -6.77 6.26 19.96
N LYS A 349 -6.61 7.02 18.88
CA LYS A 349 -7.63 7.29 17.86
C LYS A 349 -7.13 7.04 16.44
N PHE A 350 -5.81 7.14 16.22
CA PHE A 350 -5.20 7.01 14.90
C PHE A 350 -4.12 5.93 14.92
N ILE A 351 -4.16 5.09 13.90
CA ILE A 351 -3.26 3.95 13.77
C ILE A 351 -2.51 4.10 12.46
N PHE A 352 -1.19 3.94 12.51
CA PHE A 352 -0.34 3.85 11.32
C PHE A 352 0.11 2.41 11.10
N SER A 353 -0.01 1.92 9.88
CA SER A 353 0.40 0.56 9.52
C SER A 353 1.03 0.54 8.12
N HIS A 354 1.82 -0.48 7.84
CA HIS A 354 2.46 -0.63 6.53
C HIS A 354 1.49 -1.23 5.50
N SER A 355 1.48 -0.67 4.29
CA SER A 355 0.54 -1.02 3.22
C SER A 355 0.86 -2.34 2.51
N ALA A 356 1.92 -3.05 2.90
CA ALA A 356 2.45 -4.22 2.19
C ALA A 356 1.52 -5.45 2.20
N ARG A 357 0.21 -5.26 2.32
CA ARG A 357 -0.74 -6.34 2.08
C ARG A 357 -1.90 -5.88 1.24
N LYS A 358 -1.82 -6.33 0.02
CA LYS A 358 -2.99 -6.58 -0.81
C LYS A 358 -3.48 -7.99 -0.55
#